data_bb3e716654204e2747ace49906b37e3b
#
_entry.id   bb3e716654204e2747ace49906b37e3b
#
_cell.length_a   1.000
_cell.length_b   1.000
_cell.length_c   1.000
_cell.angle_alpha   90.00
_cell.angle_beta   90.00
_cell.angle_gamma   90.00
#
_symmetry.space_group_name_H-M   'P 1'
#
loop_
_entity.id
_entity.type
_entity.pdbx_description
1 polymer ?
#
loop_
_entity_poly.entity_id
_entity_poly.type
_entity_poly.pdbx_seq_one_letter_code
_entity_poly.pdbx_strand_id
1 'polypeptide(L)'
;MDLRIGNDWDEVLREETDKPYFRDVMAFVESEYEKYTVYPPRSLIFAALKYVPFADVKVVIVGQDPYINPGQANGLAFAVGSGVKLPPSLVNIYKELSADLGVDMSGASGELTGWARQGVLLLNATLTVRAGQSDAHSACGWQTFTDCVIRKLGAREKPLVFILWGAKAQKKRAFIAPRHCVIASAHPSPLSAYNGFFGSRPFSRTNAFLVSHGMTPIDWTEVKGYDRPAYYDGNGHIGRG
;
A
#
# COMPACT_ATOMS: atom_id res chain seq x y z
N MET A 1 -16.20 -14.65 -8.25
CA MET A 1 -16.21 -13.85 -7.00
C MET A 1 -16.58 -12.43 -7.39
N ASP A 2 -17.64 -11.89 -6.83
CA ASP A 2 -17.98 -10.49 -7.05
C ASP A 2 -17.06 -9.64 -6.17
N LEU A 3 -16.20 -8.82 -6.80
CA LEU A 3 -15.24 -8.02 -6.04
C LEU A 3 -15.96 -6.83 -5.42
N ARG A 4 -16.23 -6.88 -4.14
CA ARG A 4 -16.67 -5.71 -3.36
C ARG A 4 -15.55 -5.26 -2.44
N ILE A 5 -15.02 -4.07 -2.69
CA ILE A 5 -14.09 -3.38 -1.78
C ILE A 5 -14.89 -2.78 -0.63
N GLY A 6 -16.09 -2.26 -0.91
CA GLY A 6 -17.04 -1.74 0.07
C GLY A 6 -16.91 -0.22 0.30
N ASN A 7 -16.33 0.51 -0.65
CA ASN A 7 -16.24 1.95 -0.66
C ASN A 7 -16.25 2.49 -2.11
N ASP A 8 -15.87 3.76 -2.32
CA ASP A 8 -15.89 4.43 -3.63
C ASP A 8 -14.96 3.81 -4.70
N TRP A 9 -14.02 2.95 -4.33
CA TRP A 9 -13.26 2.15 -5.27
C TRP A 9 -14.13 1.22 -6.11
N ASP A 10 -15.27 0.74 -5.59
CA ASP A 10 -16.17 -0.13 -6.35
C ASP A 10 -16.71 0.57 -7.60
N GLU A 11 -16.97 1.87 -7.53
CA GLU A 11 -17.36 2.67 -8.70
C GLU A 11 -16.16 3.02 -9.58
N VAL A 12 -15.05 3.50 -8.97
CA VAL A 12 -13.84 3.94 -9.68
C VAL A 12 -13.24 2.81 -10.53
N LEU A 13 -13.30 1.57 -10.05
CA LEU A 13 -12.68 0.40 -10.68
C LEU A 13 -13.67 -0.49 -11.43
N ARG A 14 -14.97 -0.14 -11.50
CA ARG A 14 -16.02 -0.97 -12.15
C ARG A 14 -15.63 -1.39 -13.55
N GLU A 15 -15.27 -0.44 -14.41
CA GLU A 15 -14.88 -0.73 -15.79
C GLU A 15 -13.66 -1.64 -15.89
N GLU A 16 -12.75 -1.58 -14.90
CA GLU A 16 -11.53 -2.39 -14.88
C GLU A 16 -11.85 -3.81 -14.41
N THR A 17 -12.67 -3.95 -13.38
CA THR A 17 -13.06 -5.26 -12.83
C THR A 17 -13.98 -6.06 -13.75
N ASP A 18 -14.69 -5.40 -14.69
CA ASP A 18 -15.52 -6.03 -15.68
C ASP A 18 -14.71 -6.63 -16.86
N LYS A 19 -13.44 -6.30 -16.99
CA LYS A 19 -12.58 -6.78 -18.09
C LYS A 19 -12.29 -8.28 -17.97
N PRO A 20 -12.14 -8.98 -19.11
CA PRO A 20 -11.82 -10.42 -19.12
C PRO A 20 -10.56 -10.76 -18.32
N TYR A 21 -9.48 -10.01 -18.51
CA TYR A 21 -8.21 -10.28 -17.81
C TYR A 21 -8.37 -10.29 -16.28
N PHE A 22 -9.22 -9.42 -15.72
CA PHE A 22 -9.42 -9.37 -14.27
C PHE A 22 -10.14 -10.63 -13.76
N ARG A 23 -11.11 -11.13 -14.53
CA ARG A 23 -11.74 -12.43 -14.25
C ARG A 23 -10.73 -13.58 -14.30
N ASP A 24 -9.83 -13.55 -15.28
CA ASP A 24 -8.75 -14.54 -15.40
C ASP A 24 -7.78 -14.48 -14.21
N VAL A 25 -7.41 -13.28 -13.77
CA VAL A 25 -6.60 -13.08 -12.54
C VAL A 25 -7.30 -13.69 -11.33
N MET A 26 -8.59 -13.39 -11.14
CA MET A 26 -9.34 -13.89 -9.99
C MET A 26 -9.52 -15.41 -10.03
N ALA A 27 -9.75 -15.99 -11.20
CA ALA A 27 -9.83 -17.44 -11.38
C ALA A 27 -8.49 -18.13 -11.08
N PHE A 28 -7.38 -17.55 -11.56
CA PHE A 28 -6.03 -18.02 -11.24
C PHE A 28 -5.77 -17.97 -9.72
N VAL A 29 -6.07 -16.84 -9.09
CA VAL A 29 -5.84 -16.63 -7.65
C VAL A 29 -6.66 -17.64 -6.82
N GLU A 30 -7.93 -17.85 -7.15
CA GLU A 30 -8.77 -18.87 -6.47
C GLU A 30 -8.15 -20.27 -6.60
N SER A 31 -7.73 -20.67 -7.82
CA SER A 31 -7.04 -21.94 -8.04
C SER A 31 -5.74 -22.07 -7.24
N GLU A 32 -5.00 -20.97 -7.04
CA GLU A 32 -3.80 -20.96 -6.21
C GLU A 32 -4.12 -21.19 -4.73
N TYR A 33 -5.15 -20.54 -4.20
CA TYR A 33 -5.59 -20.76 -2.81
C TYR A 33 -6.14 -22.17 -2.54
N GLU A 34 -6.66 -22.83 -3.57
CA GLU A 34 -7.12 -24.23 -3.45
C GLU A 34 -5.96 -25.23 -3.38
N LYS A 35 -4.86 -24.93 -4.06
CA LYS A 35 -3.75 -25.87 -4.26
C LYS A 35 -2.56 -25.61 -3.34
N TYR A 36 -2.39 -24.36 -2.91
CA TYR A 36 -1.19 -23.91 -2.21
C TYR A 36 -1.54 -22.98 -1.05
N THR A 37 -0.58 -22.83 -0.14
CA THR A 37 -0.61 -21.73 0.82
C THR A 37 -0.26 -20.43 0.09
N VAL A 38 -1.17 -19.45 0.11
CA VAL A 38 -1.03 -18.16 -0.55
C VAL A 38 -1.16 -17.03 0.48
N TYR A 39 -0.39 -15.98 0.33
CA TYR A 39 -0.45 -14.77 1.15
C TYR A 39 -0.82 -13.53 0.34
N PRO A 40 -1.46 -12.54 0.99
CA PRO A 40 -2.09 -12.56 2.33
C PRO A 40 -3.31 -13.49 2.36
N PRO A 41 -3.98 -13.71 3.50
CA PRO A 41 -5.30 -14.36 3.55
C PRO A 41 -6.29 -13.72 2.57
N ARG A 42 -7.21 -14.50 1.98
CA ARG A 42 -8.17 -14.04 0.96
C ARG A 42 -8.89 -12.74 1.32
N SER A 43 -9.31 -12.60 2.59
CA SER A 43 -10.00 -11.41 3.09
C SER A 43 -9.15 -10.14 3.05
N LEU A 44 -7.82 -10.27 2.96
CA LEU A 44 -6.86 -9.17 3.01
C LEU A 44 -6.24 -8.83 1.65
N ILE A 45 -6.61 -9.49 0.55
CA ILE A 45 -6.07 -9.21 -0.79
C ILE A 45 -6.22 -7.72 -1.15
N PHE A 46 -7.38 -7.15 -0.86
CA PHE A 46 -7.70 -5.75 -1.16
C PHE A 46 -7.66 -4.84 0.07
N ALA A 47 -6.95 -5.23 1.12
CA ALA A 47 -6.91 -4.46 2.38
C ALA A 47 -6.46 -3.01 2.16
N ALA A 48 -5.46 -2.76 1.32
CA ALA A 48 -5.00 -1.41 1.03
C ALA A 48 -6.14 -0.50 0.52
N LEU A 49 -6.98 -1.00 -0.40
CA LEU A 49 -8.11 -0.26 -0.96
C LEU A 49 -9.27 -0.16 0.04
N LYS A 50 -9.46 -1.17 0.89
CA LYS A 50 -10.49 -1.15 1.94
C LYS A 50 -10.19 -0.13 3.03
N TYR A 51 -8.92 -0.02 3.43
CA TYR A 51 -8.51 0.94 4.46
C TYR A 51 -8.59 2.39 4.00
N VAL A 52 -8.34 2.66 2.72
CA VAL A 52 -8.25 4.02 2.19
C VAL A 52 -9.19 4.17 1.00
N PRO A 53 -10.38 4.78 1.16
CA PRO A 53 -11.25 5.15 0.05
C PRO A 53 -10.52 6.01 -0.99
N PHE A 54 -10.91 5.92 -2.25
CA PHE A 54 -10.27 6.66 -3.34
C PHE A 54 -10.22 8.18 -3.08
N ALA A 55 -11.32 8.74 -2.59
CA ALA A 55 -11.41 10.17 -2.28
C ALA A 55 -10.45 10.61 -1.17
N ASP A 56 -10.14 9.72 -0.23
CA ASP A 56 -9.35 10.01 0.98
C ASP A 56 -7.85 9.80 0.78
N VAL A 57 -7.43 9.21 -0.34
CA VAL A 57 -6.00 9.02 -0.62
C VAL A 57 -5.28 10.37 -0.67
N LYS A 58 -4.23 10.52 0.13
CA LYS A 58 -3.29 11.65 0.15
C LYS A 58 -1.89 11.25 -0.32
N VAL A 59 -1.47 10.05 0.05
CA VAL A 59 -0.13 9.51 -0.23
C VAL A 59 -0.26 8.12 -0.81
N VAL A 60 0.56 7.79 -1.80
CA VAL A 60 0.66 6.45 -2.40
C VAL A 60 2.08 5.94 -2.20
N ILE A 61 2.22 4.79 -1.56
CA ILE A 61 3.51 4.07 -1.44
C ILE A 61 3.36 2.76 -2.19
N VAL A 62 4.25 2.51 -3.16
CA VAL A 62 4.17 1.31 -4.01
C VAL A 62 5.19 0.28 -3.54
N GLY A 63 4.69 -0.88 -3.10
CA GLY A 63 5.49 -2.09 -2.84
C GLY A 63 5.55 -3.01 -4.05
N GLN A 64 6.23 -4.15 -3.91
CA GLN A 64 6.38 -5.14 -4.99
C GLN A 64 5.34 -6.25 -4.86
N ASP A 65 5.52 -7.18 -3.96
CA ASP A 65 4.65 -8.32 -3.66
C ASP A 65 4.54 -8.52 -2.14
N PRO A 66 3.57 -9.31 -1.66
CA PRO A 66 3.44 -9.61 -0.24
C PRO A 66 4.64 -10.40 0.30
N TYR A 67 4.88 -10.33 1.60
CA TYR A 67 5.85 -11.20 2.26
C TYR A 67 5.46 -12.66 2.15
N ILE A 68 6.47 -13.54 2.00
CA ILE A 68 6.31 -14.96 1.67
C ILE A 68 6.27 -15.89 2.89
N ASN A 69 6.48 -15.37 4.11
CA ASN A 69 6.50 -16.17 5.31
C ASN A 69 5.16 -16.11 6.08
N PRO A 70 4.82 -17.16 6.84
CA PRO A 70 3.58 -17.21 7.62
C PRO A 70 3.39 -16.00 8.52
N GLY A 71 2.16 -15.48 8.57
CA GLY A 71 1.77 -14.40 9.48
C GLY A 71 2.30 -13.00 9.12
N GLN A 72 3.16 -12.86 8.10
CA GLN A 72 3.73 -11.56 7.75
C GLN A 72 2.75 -10.68 6.97
N ALA A 73 2.29 -11.14 5.81
CA ALA A 73 1.50 -10.31 4.90
C ALA A 73 0.10 -10.00 5.48
N ASN A 74 -0.20 -8.71 5.65
CA ASN A 74 -1.48 -8.20 6.13
C ASN A 74 -2.27 -7.43 5.04
N GLY A 75 -1.84 -7.52 3.77
CA GLY A 75 -2.47 -6.86 2.63
C GLY A 75 -2.04 -5.41 2.39
N LEU A 76 -1.17 -4.86 3.22
CA LEU A 76 -0.56 -3.54 3.04
C LEU A 76 0.92 -3.69 2.64
N ALA A 77 1.39 -2.89 1.69
CA ALA A 77 2.79 -2.89 1.27
C ALA A 77 3.72 -2.52 2.45
N PHE A 78 4.83 -3.24 2.58
CA PHE A 78 5.84 -3.10 3.65
C PHE A 78 5.38 -3.46 5.06
N ALA A 79 4.08 -3.60 5.30
CA ALA A 79 3.49 -3.88 6.59
C ALA A 79 3.48 -5.37 6.93
N VAL A 80 3.44 -5.69 8.21
CA VAL A 80 3.32 -7.06 8.72
C VAL A 80 2.19 -7.18 9.73
N GLY A 81 1.76 -8.41 9.99
CA GLY A 81 0.77 -8.71 11.02
C GLY A 81 1.22 -8.31 12.43
N SER A 82 0.25 -8.20 13.34
CA SER A 82 0.51 -7.86 14.75
C SER A 82 1.48 -8.84 15.41
N GLY A 83 2.44 -8.30 16.17
CA GLY A 83 3.43 -9.10 16.91
C GLY A 83 4.50 -9.76 16.04
N VAL A 84 4.48 -9.57 14.74
CA VAL A 84 5.49 -10.12 13.83
C VAL A 84 6.76 -9.28 13.87
N LYS A 85 7.91 -9.97 13.87
CA LYS A 85 9.23 -9.30 13.78
C LYS A 85 9.30 -8.44 12.51
N LEU A 86 9.79 -7.21 12.65
CA LEU A 86 9.93 -6.27 11.54
C LEU A 86 10.85 -6.83 10.44
N PRO A 87 10.40 -6.87 9.17
CA PRO A 87 11.25 -7.21 8.05
C PRO A 87 12.36 -6.18 7.84
N PRO A 88 13.50 -6.57 7.24
CA PRO A 88 14.65 -5.67 7.08
C PRO A 88 14.34 -4.35 6.35
N SER A 89 13.48 -4.38 5.34
CA SER A 89 13.06 -3.16 4.63
C SER A 89 12.28 -2.22 5.55
N LEU A 90 11.37 -2.74 6.39
CA LEU A 90 10.61 -1.92 7.33
C LEU A 90 11.49 -1.35 8.46
N VAL A 91 12.49 -2.13 8.92
CA VAL A 91 13.51 -1.62 9.85
C VAL A 91 14.22 -0.41 9.25
N ASN A 92 14.61 -0.47 7.96
CA ASN A 92 15.27 0.66 7.29
C ASN A 92 14.31 1.84 7.08
N ILE A 93 13.03 1.59 6.77
CA ILE A 93 11.99 2.62 6.70
C ILE A 93 11.90 3.38 8.03
N TYR A 94 11.87 2.67 9.16
CA TYR A 94 11.82 3.31 10.49
C TYR A 94 13.12 4.04 10.87
N LYS A 95 14.28 3.53 10.45
CA LYS A 95 15.55 4.26 10.63
C LYS A 95 15.54 5.59 9.88
N GLU A 96 15.11 5.60 8.62
CA GLU A 96 14.98 6.82 7.84
C GLU A 96 13.93 7.76 8.45
N LEU A 97 12.80 7.23 8.89
CA LEU A 97 11.74 8.01 9.53
C LEU A 97 12.25 8.70 10.80
N SER A 98 12.95 7.95 11.66
CA SER A 98 13.57 8.51 12.88
C SER A 98 14.56 9.62 12.57
N ALA A 99 15.41 9.42 11.55
CA ALA A 99 16.41 10.43 11.15
C ALA A 99 15.76 11.65 10.48
N ASP A 100 14.73 11.47 9.66
CA ASP A 100 14.05 12.53 8.92
C ASP A 100 13.22 13.45 9.83
N LEU A 101 12.52 12.86 10.80
CA LEU A 101 11.58 13.60 11.67
C LEU A 101 12.11 13.85 13.09
N GLY A 102 13.25 13.29 13.47
CA GLY A 102 13.80 13.42 14.81
C GLY A 102 12.97 12.68 15.88
N VAL A 103 12.32 11.56 15.51
CA VAL A 103 11.47 10.77 16.40
C VAL A 103 12.07 9.40 16.68
N ASP A 104 11.69 8.79 17.81
CA ASP A 104 12.10 7.43 18.14
C ASP A 104 11.04 6.43 17.67
N MET A 105 11.41 5.53 16.74
CA MET A 105 10.58 4.44 16.24
C MET A 105 10.99 3.08 16.85
N SER A 106 11.81 3.06 17.89
CA SER A 106 12.17 1.82 18.58
C SER A 106 10.94 1.18 19.20
N GLY A 107 10.74 -0.13 18.98
CA GLY A 107 9.57 -0.84 19.47
C GLY A 107 8.26 -0.57 18.72
N ALA A 108 8.28 0.23 17.65
CA ALA A 108 7.10 0.48 16.84
C ALA A 108 6.57 -0.80 16.18
N SER A 109 5.25 -0.93 16.09
CA SER A 109 4.58 -2.03 15.40
C SER A 109 4.82 -1.99 13.90
N GLY A 110 4.84 -3.16 13.24
CA GLY A 110 4.94 -3.26 11.78
C GLY A 110 3.61 -3.21 11.03
N GLU A 111 2.48 -2.95 11.70
CA GLU A 111 1.14 -3.09 11.09
C GLU A 111 0.82 -2.02 10.04
N LEU A 112 1.31 -0.80 10.19
CA LEU A 112 1.09 0.38 9.33
C LEU A 112 -0.37 0.74 9.05
N THR A 113 -1.32 0.17 9.78
CA THR A 113 -2.75 0.48 9.63
C THR A 113 -3.05 1.93 10.05
N GLY A 114 -2.28 2.50 10.98
CA GLY A 114 -2.36 3.90 11.37
C GLY A 114 -2.03 4.86 10.21
N TRP A 115 -1.05 4.50 9.37
CA TRP A 115 -0.76 5.27 8.15
C TRP A 115 -1.92 5.18 7.15
N ALA A 116 -2.43 3.96 6.93
CA ALA A 116 -3.54 3.75 6.00
C ALA A 116 -4.77 4.58 6.40
N ARG A 117 -5.16 4.59 7.67
CA ARG A 117 -6.30 5.38 8.18
C ARG A 117 -6.16 6.89 7.99
N GLN A 118 -4.95 7.39 7.83
CA GLN A 118 -4.67 8.79 7.57
C GLN A 118 -4.67 9.15 6.07
N GLY A 119 -4.90 8.17 5.18
CA GLY A 119 -4.93 8.36 3.73
C GLY A 119 -3.64 7.95 3.01
N VAL A 120 -2.80 7.10 3.64
CA VAL A 120 -1.63 6.51 2.98
C VAL A 120 -2.02 5.18 2.34
N LEU A 121 -2.13 5.14 1.02
CA LEU A 121 -2.37 3.92 0.26
C LEU A 121 -1.07 3.12 0.14
N LEU A 122 -0.97 2.02 0.88
CA LEU A 122 0.17 1.09 0.89
C LEU A 122 -0.11 -0.05 -0.10
N LEU A 123 0.16 0.16 -1.39
CA LEU A 123 -0.26 -0.72 -2.48
C LEU A 123 0.92 -1.56 -3.00
N ASN A 124 0.81 -2.89 -2.96
CA ASN A 124 1.72 -3.77 -3.69
C ASN A 124 1.36 -3.82 -5.19
N ALA A 125 2.36 -3.93 -6.06
CA ALA A 125 2.14 -4.12 -7.50
C ALA A 125 1.51 -5.48 -7.82
N THR A 126 1.86 -6.51 -7.04
CA THR A 126 1.27 -7.86 -7.08
C THR A 126 0.59 -8.13 -5.75
N LEU A 127 -0.71 -8.47 -5.74
CA LEU A 127 -1.50 -8.51 -4.50
C LEU A 127 -1.47 -9.86 -3.78
N THR A 128 -0.98 -10.91 -4.42
CA THR A 128 -0.88 -12.25 -3.83
C THR A 128 0.46 -12.88 -4.14
N VAL A 129 0.90 -13.83 -3.31
CA VAL A 129 2.13 -14.57 -3.50
C VAL A 129 1.99 -15.98 -2.91
N ARG A 130 2.62 -17.00 -3.53
CA ARG A 130 2.72 -18.33 -2.97
C ARG A 130 3.71 -18.35 -1.81
N ALA A 131 3.38 -19.07 -0.73
CA ALA A 131 4.26 -19.23 0.44
C ALA A 131 5.67 -19.68 0.03
N GLY A 132 6.69 -19.00 0.55
CA GLY A 132 8.09 -19.31 0.30
C GLY A 132 8.62 -18.96 -1.10
N GLN A 133 7.79 -18.39 -2.01
CA GLN A 133 8.17 -18.15 -3.40
C GLN A 133 7.89 -16.70 -3.81
N SER A 134 8.88 -15.82 -3.62
CA SER A 134 8.78 -14.42 -4.04
C SER A 134 8.53 -14.32 -5.55
N ASP A 135 7.80 -13.30 -5.98
CA ASP A 135 7.41 -13.04 -7.37
C ASP A 135 6.56 -14.16 -8.05
N ALA A 136 6.11 -15.20 -7.31
CA ALA A 136 5.38 -16.34 -7.90
C ALA A 136 4.14 -15.95 -8.70
N HIS A 137 3.47 -14.86 -8.34
CA HIS A 137 2.28 -14.35 -9.02
C HIS A 137 2.55 -13.08 -9.85
N SER A 138 3.80 -12.76 -10.12
CA SER A 138 4.18 -11.52 -10.83
C SER A 138 3.64 -11.44 -12.28
N ALA A 139 3.42 -12.60 -12.92
CA ALA A 139 2.92 -12.70 -14.30
C ALA A 139 1.41 -12.94 -14.43
N CYS A 140 0.66 -13.07 -13.31
CA CYS A 140 -0.75 -13.46 -13.36
C CYS A 140 -1.73 -12.32 -13.78
N GLY A 141 -1.24 -11.08 -13.93
CA GLY A 141 -2.07 -9.93 -14.33
C GLY A 141 -2.35 -8.92 -13.23
N TRP A 142 -1.93 -9.14 -11.98
CA TRP A 142 -2.10 -8.17 -10.90
C TRP A 142 -1.56 -6.79 -11.23
N GLN A 143 -0.40 -6.72 -11.92
CA GLN A 143 0.21 -5.43 -12.26
C GLN A 143 -0.67 -4.59 -13.20
N THR A 144 -1.44 -5.22 -14.09
CA THR A 144 -2.40 -4.51 -14.96
C THR A 144 -3.47 -3.82 -14.11
N PHE A 145 -4.02 -4.52 -13.12
CA PHE A 145 -5.01 -3.98 -12.19
C PHE A 145 -4.44 -2.86 -11.30
N THR A 146 -3.30 -3.09 -10.66
CA THR A 146 -2.69 -2.10 -9.76
C THR A 146 -2.16 -0.88 -10.52
N ASP A 147 -1.73 -1.05 -11.77
CA ASP A 147 -1.39 0.07 -12.66
C ASP A 147 -2.62 0.91 -13.02
N CYS A 148 -3.80 0.29 -13.18
CA CYS A 148 -5.05 1.04 -13.31
C CYS A 148 -5.35 1.85 -12.05
N VAL A 149 -5.21 1.28 -10.87
CA VAL A 149 -5.36 2.02 -9.59
C VAL A 149 -4.46 3.25 -9.56
N ILE A 150 -3.18 3.08 -9.90
CA ILE A 150 -2.21 4.18 -9.91
C ILE A 150 -2.56 5.24 -10.98
N ARG A 151 -2.99 4.83 -12.18
CA ARG A 151 -3.44 5.77 -13.23
C ARG A 151 -4.67 6.58 -12.80
N LYS A 152 -5.67 5.94 -12.17
CA LYS A 152 -6.86 6.63 -11.65
C LYS A 152 -6.47 7.69 -10.62
N LEU A 153 -5.55 7.36 -9.70
CA LEU A 153 -5.01 8.31 -8.71
C LEU A 153 -4.13 9.38 -9.37
N GLY A 154 -3.25 8.99 -10.30
CA GLY A 154 -2.37 9.91 -11.01
C GLY A 154 -3.07 10.88 -11.96
N ALA A 155 -4.33 10.63 -12.30
CA ALA A 155 -5.18 11.50 -13.09
C ALA A 155 -6.04 12.47 -12.25
N ARG A 156 -6.09 12.32 -10.90
CA ARG A 156 -6.92 13.17 -10.02
C ARG A 156 -6.51 14.62 -10.10
N GLU A 157 -7.51 15.51 -9.99
CA GLU A 157 -7.26 16.97 -9.92
C GLU A 157 -6.64 17.37 -8.57
N LYS A 158 -7.11 16.80 -7.47
CA LYS A 158 -6.54 17.07 -6.15
C LYS A 158 -5.12 16.50 -6.08
N PRO A 159 -4.10 17.31 -5.76
CA PRO A 159 -2.72 16.86 -5.69
C PRO A 159 -2.50 15.74 -4.66
N LEU A 160 -1.63 14.79 -4.99
CA LEU A 160 -1.23 13.66 -4.17
C LEU A 160 0.29 13.60 -4.06
N VAL A 161 0.78 12.83 -3.10
CA VAL A 161 2.19 12.45 -3.01
C VAL A 161 2.35 10.99 -3.41
N PHE A 162 3.28 10.70 -4.32
CA PHE A 162 3.67 9.34 -4.70
C PHE A 162 5.10 9.10 -4.23
N ILE A 163 5.26 8.13 -3.33
CA ILE A 163 6.57 7.69 -2.84
C ILE A 163 6.95 6.41 -3.60
N LEU A 164 7.98 6.50 -4.42
CA LEU A 164 8.41 5.46 -5.35
C LEU A 164 9.81 4.97 -4.99
N TRP A 165 9.89 3.93 -4.18
CA TRP A 165 11.13 3.32 -3.73
C TRP A 165 11.60 2.22 -4.67
N GLY A 166 12.77 2.43 -5.30
CA GLY A 166 13.41 1.48 -6.22
C GLY A 166 12.90 1.55 -7.65
N ALA A 167 13.66 0.97 -8.57
CA ALA A 167 13.46 1.09 -10.02
C ALA A 167 12.10 0.55 -10.49
N LYS A 168 11.58 -0.55 -9.88
CA LYS A 168 10.28 -1.13 -10.24
C LYS A 168 9.14 -0.15 -9.94
N ALA A 169 9.14 0.48 -8.75
CA ALA A 169 8.13 1.48 -8.38
C ALA A 169 8.27 2.75 -9.22
N GLN A 170 9.47 3.19 -9.52
CA GLN A 170 9.73 4.41 -10.31
C GLN A 170 9.19 4.34 -11.75
N LYS A 171 9.02 3.14 -12.32
CA LYS A 171 8.35 2.96 -13.63
C LYS A 171 6.91 3.49 -13.62
N LYS A 172 6.25 3.52 -12.45
CA LYS A 172 4.89 4.02 -12.30
C LYS A 172 4.78 5.55 -12.48
N ARG A 173 5.91 6.26 -12.47
CA ARG A 173 5.95 7.71 -12.73
C ARG A 173 5.28 8.10 -14.05
N ALA A 174 5.31 7.22 -15.05
CA ALA A 174 4.65 7.44 -16.33
C ALA A 174 3.12 7.60 -16.25
N PHE A 175 2.51 7.18 -15.13
CA PHE A 175 1.06 7.26 -14.91
C PHE A 175 0.64 8.45 -14.06
N ILE A 176 1.60 9.29 -13.64
CA ILE A 176 1.38 10.35 -12.64
C ILE A 176 1.49 11.71 -13.31
N ALA A 177 0.41 12.49 -13.26
CA ALA A 177 0.37 13.83 -13.83
C ALA A 177 1.34 14.79 -13.08
N PRO A 178 1.87 15.84 -13.74
CA PRO A 178 2.86 16.75 -13.14
C PRO A 178 2.37 17.53 -11.91
N ARG A 179 1.06 17.61 -11.68
CA ARG A 179 0.47 18.30 -10.53
C ARG A 179 0.72 17.58 -9.19
N HIS A 180 1.08 16.30 -9.24
CA HIS A 180 1.37 15.49 -8.06
C HIS A 180 2.84 15.58 -7.67
N CYS A 181 3.13 15.40 -6.38
CA CYS A 181 4.50 15.27 -5.89
C CYS A 181 4.99 13.84 -6.06
N VAL A 182 6.14 13.65 -6.69
CA VAL A 182 6.81 12.35 -6.78
C VAL A 182 8.10 12.39 -5.99
N ILE A 183 8.19 11.56 -4.95
CA ILE A 183 9.39 11.37 -4.13
C ILE A 183 9.99 10.01 -4.48
N ALA A 184 11.10 10.02 -5.23
CA ALA A 184 11.77 8.83 -5.69
C ALA A 184 13.13 8.66 -4.99
N SER A 185 13.46 7.43 -4.61
CA SER A 185 14.76 7.05 -4.05
C SER A 185 15.09 5.58 -4.34
N ALA A 186 16.25 5.11 -3.89
CA ALA A 186 16.54 3.68 -3.86
C ALA A 186 15.53 2.92 -2.98
N HIS A 187 15.46 1.59 -3.13
CA HIS A 187 14.58 0.75 -2.33
C HIS A 187 15.11 0.61 -0.89
N PRO A 188 14.25 0.54 0.15
CA PRO A 188 14.66 0.42 1.55
C PRO A 188 15.28 -0.94 1.92
N SER A 189 15.38 -1.91 1.00
CA SER A 189 16.02 -3.19 1.29
C SER A 189 17.49 -3.01 1.71
N PRO A 190 18.04 -3.91 2.55
CA PRO A 190 19.46 -3.85 2.94
C PRO A 190 20.43 -3.80 1.75
N LEU A 191 20.04 -4.38 0.62
CA LEU A 191 20.88 -4.44 -0.60
C LEU A 191 21.01 -3.07 -1.28
N SER A 192 20.13 -2.11 -1.02
CA SER A 192 20.07 -0.85 -1.77
C SER A 192 19.85 0.40 -0.90
N ALA A 193 19.53 0.26 0.37
CA ALA A 193 19.19 1.40 1.22
C ALA A 193 20.31 2.46 1.31
N TYR A 194 21.58 2.05 1.30
CA TYR A 194 22.72 2.96 1.30
C TYR A 194 22.97 3.66 -0.05
N ASN A 195 22.27 3.24 -1.13
CA ASN A 195 22.40 3.83 -2.46
C ASN A 195 21.41 4.99 -2.70
N GLY A 196 21.04 5.71 -1.62
CA GLY A 196 20.20 6.91 -1.70
C GLY A 196 18.77 6.75 -1.18
N PHE A 197 18.47 5.69 -0.42
CA PHE A 197 17.24 5.64 0.39
C PHE A 197 17.44 6.42 1.69
N PHE A 198 18.51 6.13 2.45
CA PHE A 198 18.85 6.90 3.64
C PHE A 198 19.23 8.34 3.26
N GLY A 199 18.64 9.29 3.97
CA GLY A 199 18.78 10.72 3.72
C GLY A 199 17.85 11.26 2.61
N SER A 200 16.99 10.44 2.02
CA SER A 200 16.02 10.89 1.00
C SER A 200 14.87 11.73 1.57
N ARG A 201 14.66 11.67 2.89
CA ARG A 201 13.70 12.45 3.67
C ARG A 201 12.26 12.41 3.11
N PRO A 202 11.70 11.22 2.86
CA PRO A 202 10.40 11.12 2.21
C PRO A 202 9.25 11.59 3.10
N PHE A 203 9.38 11.46 4.41
CA PHE A 203 8.29 11.74 5.37
C PHE A 203 8.11 13.24 5.60
N SER A 204 9.17 13.97 5.88
CA SER A 204 9.13 15.43 6.04
C SER A 204 8.74 16.13 4.73
N ARG A 205 9.27 15.67 3.58
CA ARG A 205 8.94 16.20 2.26
C ARG A 205 7.47 15.96 1.90
N THR A 206 6.92 14.79 2.25
CA THR A 206 5.50 14.48 2.09
C THR A 206 4.66 15.47 2.89
N ASN A 207 4.95 15.64 4.17
CA ASN A 207 4.18 16.53 5.04
C ASN A 207 4.30 17.99 4.61
N ALA A 208 5.46 18.45 4.17
CA ALA A 208 5.64 19.80 3.64
C ALA A 208 4.75 20.03 2.41
N PHE A 209 4.68 19.05 1.48
CA PHE A 209 3.80 19.14 0.32
C PHE A 209 2.33 19.15 0.72
N LEU A 210 1.88 18.25 1.60
CA LEU A 210 0.50 18.19 2.06
C LEU A 210 0.06 19.52 2.69
N VAL A 211 0.86 20.05 3.60
CA VAL A 211 0.58 21.34 4.28
C VAL A 211 0.52 22.50 3.29
N SER A 212 1.45 22.58 2.32
CA SER A 212 1.46 23.63 1.30
C SER A 212 0.22 23.62 0.38
N HIS A 213 -0.50 22.49 0.35
CA HIS A 213 -1.77 22.34 -0.39
C HIS A 213 -3.01 22.31 0.51
N GLY A 214 -2.90 22.78 1.76
CA GLY A 214 -4.02 22.86 2.70
C GLY A 214 -4.53 21.52 3.20
N MET A 215 -3.73 20.46 3.08
CA MET A 215 -4.06 19.12 3.57
C MET A 215 -3.40 18.85 4.92
N THR A 216 -4.09 18.07 5.78
CA THR A 216 -3.52 17.61 7.04
C THR A 216 -2.30 16.74 6.80
N PRO A 217 -1.17 16.98 7.50
CA PRO A 217 0.00 16.13 7.43
C PRO A 217 -0.31 14.73 7.95
N ILE A 218 0.59 13.78 7.65
CA ILE A 218 0.55 12.43 8.20
C ILE A 218 1.34 12.39 9.50
N ASP A 219 0.74 11.86 10.56
CA ASP A 219 1.48 11.43 11.74
C ASP A 219 2.12 10.06 11.45
N TRP A 220 3.37 10.08 11.07
CA TRP A 220 4.13 8.89 10.70
C TRP A 220 4.49 8.01 11.91
N THR A 221 4.34 8.54 13.14
CA THR A 221 4.55 7.77 14.38
C THR A 221 3.36 6.88 14.73
N GLU A 222 2.17 7.23 14.25
CA GLU A 222 0.94 6.45 14.42
C GLU A 222 0.93 5.24 13.46
N VAL A 223 1.56 4.14 13.86
CA VAL A 223 1.69 2.92 13.04
C VAL A 223 0.60 1.90 13.32
N LYS A 224 0.02 1.88 14.53
CA LYS A 224 -1.15 1.08 14.91
C LYS A 224 -2.39 1.94 14.80
N GLY A 225 -3.28 1.63 13.86
CA GLY A 225 -4.63 2.11 13.98
C GLY A 225 -5.30 1.47 15.20
N TYR A 226 -6.15 2.22 15.89
CA TYR A 226 -6.99 1.66 16.95
C TYR A 226 -7.71 0.40 16.44
N ASP A 227 -7.71 -0.68 17.24
CA ASP A 227 -8.34 -1.96 16.97
C ASP A 227 -9.87 -1.82 16.83
N ARG A 228 -10.32 -1.30 15.71
CA ARG A 228 -11.68 -1.52 15.18
C ARG A 228 -11.58 -1.69 13.68
N PRO A 229 -11.96 -2.86 13.15
CA PRO A 229 -12.32 -2.92 11.76
C PRO A 229 -13.43 -1.89 11.54
N ALA A 230 -13.25 -0.97 10.60
CA ALA A 230 -14.34 -0.14 10.14
C ALA A 230 -15.33 -1.07 9.42
N TYR A 231 -16.24 -1.68 10.19
CA TYR A 231 -17.46 -2.23 9.63
C TYR A 231 -18.31 -1.02 9.28
N TYR A 232 -18.26 -0.61 8.04
CA TYR A 232 -19.34 0.18 7.48
C TYR A 232 -20.55 -0.76 7.42
N ASP A 233 -21.55 -0.49 8.28
CA ASP A 233 -22.88 -1.00 8.00
C ASP A 233 -23.33 -0.40 6.66
N GLY A 234 -24.15 -1.10 5.90
CA GLY A 234 -24.57 -0.69 4.55
C GLY A 234 -25.31 0.65 4.48
N ASN A 235 -25.32 1.46 5.54
CA ASN A 235 -26.02 2.75 5.69
C ASN A 235 -25.09 3.93 6.02
N GLY A 236 -23.75 3.75 5.96
CA GLY A 236 -22.81 4.86 6.11
C GLY A 236 -22.68 5.44 7.54
N HIS A 237 -23.14 4.76 8.56
CA HIS A 237 -23.01 5.17 9.95
C HIS A 237 -21.86 4.44 10.66
N ILE A 238 -21.03 5.22 11.37
CA ILE A 238 -20.00 4.70 12.27
C ILE A 238 -20.70 4.18 13.52
N GLY A 239 -20.89 2.87 13.62
CA GLY A 239 -21.40 2.24 14.84
C GLY A 239 -20.37 2.34 15.97
N ARG A 240 -20.69 3.09 17.02
CA ARG A 240 -19.97 3.01 18.31
C ARG A 240 -20.46 1.76 19.05
N GLY A 241 -19.61 0.79 19.24
CA GLY A 241 -19.78 -0.31 20.15
C GLY A 241 -18.83 -0.18 21.32
#